data_278c62b27c7b8af47e32b6cd0ad48d81
#
_entry.id   278c62b27c7b8af47e32b6cd0ad48d81
#
_cell.length_a   1.000
_cell.length_b   1.000
_cell.length_c   1.000
_cell.angle_alpha   90.00
_cell.angle_beta   90.00
_cell.angle_gamma   90.00
#
_symmetry.space_group_name_H-M   'P 1'
#
loop_
_entity.id
_entity.type
_entity.pdbx_description
1 polymer ?
#
loop_
_entity_poly.entity_id
_entity_poly.type
_entity_poly.pdbx_seq_one_letter_code
_entity_poly.pdbx_strand_id
1 'polypeptide(L)'
;ELPPLESFLGTGVYALYYTGDHPLYRKYAELNRLAYGFPIYVGKAVPKGWRQARVSDSEETQSRELFSRLREHSRSIALAEGLEQIDFKCRFVIFEDAGSDMISTIEATLIKLNRPLWNIAVDGFGNHDPGSGRYQQAKSDWDVLHPGRAWAYKCNGLPSEKSAIERNISHHFDSLG
;
A
#
# COMPACT_ATOMS: atom_id res chain seq x y z
N GLU A 1 2.84 13.08 -6.73
CA GLU A 1 3.39 13.11 -5.37
C GLU A 1 2.55 12.24 -4.43
N LEU A 2 3.13 11.81 -3.32
CA LEU A 2 2.43 11.08 -2.26
C LEU A 2 2.61 11.85 -0.92
N PRO A 3 1.51 12.34 -0.28
CA PRO A 3 0.13 12.32 -0.79
C PRO A 3 -0.07 13.33 -1.92
N PRO A 4 -1.19 13.26 -2.65
CA PRO A 4 -1.60 14.35 -3.54
C PRO A 4 -1.71 15.67 -2.78
N LEU A 5 -1.30 16.78 -3.43
CA LEU A 5 -1.28 18.12 -2.80
C LEU A 5 -2.68 18.62 -2.46
N GLU A 6 -3.63 18.37 -3.35
CA GLU A 6 -5.01 18.80 -3.20
C GLU A 6 -5.90 17.62 -2.77
N SER A 7 -6.85 17.92 -1.90
CA SER A 7 -7.85 16.94 -1.50
C SER A 7 -8.91 16.78 -2.59
N PHE A 8 -9.37 15.55 -2.78
CA PHE A 8 -10.41 15.20 -3.73
C PHE A 8 -11.39 14.21 -3.13
N LEU A 9 -12.55 14.09 -3.77
CA LEU A 9 -13.57 13.10 -3.43
C LEU A 9 -13.44 11.87 -4.32
N GLY A 10 -13.90 10.74 -3.83
CA GLY A 10 -14.05 9.51 -4.59
C GLY A 10 -13.43 8.29 -3.93
N THR A 11 -13.74 7.17 -4.54
CA THR A 11 -13.24 5.84 -4.26
C THR A 11 -12.53 5.30 -5.50
N GLY A 12 -11.74 4.24 -5.37
CA GLY A 12 -11.04 3.73 -6.54
C GLY A 12 -9.84 2.86 -6.24
N VAL A 13 -8.97 2.75 -7.23
CA VAL A 13 -7.71 2.01 -7.15
C VAL A 13 -6.53 2.96 -7.27
N TYR A 14 -5.41 2.58 -6.69
CA TYR A 14 -4.18 3.37 -6.75
C TYR A 14 -2.95 2.47 -6.77
N ALA A 15 -1.87 3.03 -7.28
CA ALA A 15 -0.56 2.41 -7.32
C ALA A 15 0.49 3.37 -6.77
N LEU A 16 1.43 2.86 -5.97
CA LEU A 16 2.57 3.59 -5.46
C LEU A 16 3.83 3.16 -6.20
N TYR A 17 4.68 4.11 -6.52
CA TYR A 17 5.93 3.92 -7.25
C TYR A 17 7.09 4.44 -6.43
N TYR A 18 8.15 3.65 -6.32
CA TYR A 18 9.36 4.03 -5.61
C TYR A 18 10.41 4.56 -6.59
N THR A 19 11.09 5.65 -6.19
CA THR A 19 12.09 6.35 -7.00
C THR A 19 13.34 6.76 -6.21
N GLY A 20 13.45 6.33 -4.92
CA GLY A 20 14.55 6.67 -4.03
C GLY A 20 15.76 5.75 -4.15
N ASP A 21 16.64 5.80 -3.16
CA ASP A 21 17.93 5.11 -3.18
C ASP A 21 18.08 3.99 -2.12
N HIS A 22 17.00 3.65 -1.40
CA HIS A 22 17.02 2.57 -0.42
C HIS A 22 17.52 1.25 -1.04
N PRO A 23 18.53 0.59 -0.45
CA PRO A 23 19.18 -0.57 -1.07
C PRO A 23 18.24 -1.70 -1.47
N LEU A 24 17.23 -2.01 -0.65
CA LEU A 24 16.25 -3.07 -0.92
C LEU A 24 15.34 -2.76 -2.13
N TYR A 25 15.20 -1.49 -2.54
CA TYR A 25 14.24 -1.06 -3.56
C TYR A 25 14.89 -0.41 -4.77
N ARG A 26 16.23 -0.45 -4.85
CA ARG A 26 17.00 0.18 -5.95
C ARG A 26 16.51 -0.27 -7.34
N LYS A 27 16.20 -1.56 -7.50
CA LYS A 27 15.69 -2.08 -8.78
C LYS A 27 14.38 -1.40 -9.21
N TYR A 28 13.48 -1.11 -8.26
CA TYR A 28 12.26 -0.34 -8.55
C TYR A 28 12.58 1.11 -8.95
N ALA A 29 13.50 1.76 -8.27
CA ALA A 29 13.91 3.12 -8.61
C ALA A 29 14.51 3.19 -10.03
N GLU A 30 15.34 2.23 -10.40
CA GLU A 30 15.92 2.12 -11.75
C GLU A 30 14.83 1.91 -12.81
N LEU A 31 13.90 1.00 -12.59
CA LEU A 31 12.78 0.70 -13.50
C LEU A 31 11.82 1.89 -13.65
N ASN A 32 11.66 2.70 -12.59
CA ASN A 32 10.75 3.85 -12.59
C ASN A 32 11.42 5.18 -13.01
N ARG A 33 12.72 5.16 -13.31
CA ARG A 33 13.49 6.38 -13.61
C ARG A 33 12.96 7.21 -14.77
N LEU A 34 12.46 6.54 -15.81
CA LEU A 34 11.94 7.21 -17.01
C LEU A 34 10.42 7.30 -17.04
N ALA A 35 9.77 6.31 -16.47
CA ALA A 35 8.30 6.25 -16.43
C ALA A 35 7.86 5.41 -15.23
N TYR A 36 6.76 5.79 -14.59
CA TYR A 36 6.19 5.05 -13.46
C TYR A 36 5.41 3.83 -13.97
N GLY A 37 6.14 2.79 -14.38
CA GLY A 37 5.58 1.56 -14.95
C GLY A 37 5.54 0.38 -13.99
N PHE A 38 6.35 0.42 -12.91
CA PHE A 38 6.53 -0.70 -11.99
C PHE A 38 6.10 -0.28 -10.58
N PRO A 39 4.84 -0.53 -10.19
CA PRO A 39 4.36 -0.18 -8.87
C PRO A 39 5.02 -1.06 -7.80
N ILE A 40 5.43 -0.45 -6.68
CA ILE A 40 5.87 -1.17 -5.49
C ILE A 40 4.70 -1.67 -4.66
N TYR A 41 3.55 -0.98 -4.76
CA TYR A 41 2.30 -1.33 -4.09
C TYR A 41 1.09 -0.94 -4.93
N VAL A 42 0.06 -1.76 -4.89
CA VAL A 42 -1.28 -1.49 -5.45
C VAL A 42 -2.31 -1.66 -4.35
N GLY A 43 -3.27 -0.77 -4.29
CA GLY A 43 -4.35 -0.82 -3.31
C GLY A 43 -5.64 -0.21 -3.81
N LYS A 44 -6.67 -0.31 -2.98
CA LYS A 44 -7.99 0.25 -3.24
C LYS A 44 -8.52 1.05 -2.08
N ALA A 45 -9.47 1.92 -2.37
CA ALA A 45 -10.35 2.54 -1.42
C ALA A 45 -11.78 2.35 -1.88
N VAL A 46 -12.61 1.77 -1.03
CA VAL A 46 -14.02 1.51 -1.28
C VAL A 46 -14.87 2.33 -0.31
N PRO A 47 -16.14 2.62 -0.63
CA PRO A 47 -17.02 3.38 0.26
C PRO A 47 -17.15 2.72 1.64
N LYS A 48 -17.39 3.52 2.67
CA LYS A 48 -17.72 3.00 4.00
C LYS A 48 -18.99 2.17 3.94
N GLY A 49 -18.99 1.03 4.60
CA GLY A 49 -20.15 0.12 4.59
C GLY A 49 -20.25 -0.81 3.37
N TRP A 50 -19.40 -0.66 2.36
CA TRP A 50 -19.37 -1.50 1.18
C TRP A 50 -19.45 -3.00 1.47
N ARG A 51 -18.63 -3.50 2.40
CA ARG A 51 -18.62 -4.93 2.80
C ARG A 51 -19.93 -5.41 3.42
N GLN A 52 -20.80 -4.48 3.83
CA GLN A 52 -22.07 -4.75 4.49
C GLN A 52 -23.28 -4.46 3.57
N ALA A 53 -23.02 -4.13 2.29
CA ALA A 53 -24.05 -3.69 1.33
C ALA A 53 -24.95 -2.54 1.87
N ARG A 54 -24.36 -1.61 2.63
CA ARG A 54 -25.05 -0.48 3.29
C ARG A 54 -24.61 0.87 2.73
N VAL A 55 -24.33 0.95 1.46
CA VAL A 55 -23.91 2.20 0.81
C VAL A 55 -25.10 2.80 0.09
N SER A 56 -25.38 4.09 0.32
CA SER A 56 -26.32 4.87 -0.47
C SER A 56 -25.58 5.59 -1.60
N ASP A 57 -26.21 5.75 -2.75
CA ASP A 57 -25.61 6.43 -3.93
C ASP A 57 -25.08 7.83 -3.60
N SER A 58 -25.71 8.53 -2.65
CA SER A 58 -25.27 9.88 -2.20
C SER A 58 -24.01 9.86 -1.33
N GLU A 59 -23.67 8.74 -0.69
CA GLU A 59 -22.46 8.61 0.15
C GLU A 59 -21.24 8.24 -0.68
N GLU A 60 -21.41 7.57 -1.82
CA GLU A 60 -20.32 7.19 -2.71
C GLU A 60 -19.66 8.42 -3.34
N THR A 61 -20.43 9.35 -3.85
CA THR A 61 -19.94 10.55 -4.55
C THR A 61 -19.28 11.57 -3.64
N GLN A 62 -19.56 11.55 -2.32
CA GLN A 62 -18.97 12.47 -1.34
C GLN A 62 -17.85 11.85 -0.51
N SER A 63 -17.50 10.62 -0.78
CA SER A 63 -16.48 9.88 -0.02
C SER A 63 -15.07 10.43 -0.29
N ARG A 64 -14.26 10.61 0.77
CA ARG A 64 -12.83 10.95 0.68
C ARG A 64 -11.93 9.73 0.90
N GLU A 65 -12.46 8.54 0.76
CA GLU A 65 -11.76 7.32 1.16
C GLU A 65 -10.44 7.14 0.40
N LEU A 66 -10.42 7.41 -0.92
CA LEU A 66 -9.21 7.27 -1.71
C LEU A 66 -8.12 8.27 -1.27
N PHE A 67 -8.48 9.53 -1.10
CA PHE A 67 -7.54 10.54 -0.60
C PHE A 67 -7.05 10.23 0.82
N SER A 68 -7.96 9.83 1.71
CA SER A 68 -7.63 9.44 3.09
C SER A 68 -6.65 8.27 3.11
N ARG A 69 -6.87 7.27 2.25
CA ARG A 69 -6.00 6.09 2.14
C ARG A 69 -4.59 6.46 1.66
N LEU A 70 -4.47 7.31 0.66
CA LEU A 70 -3.17 7.81 0.19
C LEU A 70 -2.43 8.60 1.28
N ARG A 71 -3.14 9.40 2.08
CA ARG A 71 -2.56 10.10 3.24
C ARG A 71 -2.11 9.15 4.34
N GLU A 72 -2.84 8.08 4.60
CA GLU A 72 -2.43 7.04 5.58
C GLU A 72 -1.15 6.35 5.15
N HIS A 73 -1.02 6.00 3.87
CA HIS A 73 0.21 5.43 3.33
C HIS A 73 1.38 6.39 3.44
N SER A 74 1.17 7.66 3.08
CA SER A 74 2.18 8.70 3.24
C SER A 74 2.65 8.83 4.70
N ARG A 75 1.74 8.80 5.67
CA ARG A 75 2.10 8.82 7.10
C ARG A 75 2.87 7.57 7.52
N SER A 76 2.46 6.39 7.05
CA SER A 76 3.18 5.14 7.34
C SER A 76 4.62 5.20 6.83
N ILE A 77 4.83 5.73 5.63
CA ILE A 77 6.16 5.93 5.05
C ILE A 77 6.96 6.96 5.86
N ALA A 78 6.36 8.08 6.24
CA ALA A 78 7.04 9.12 7.02
C ALA A 78 7.49 8.67 8.43
N LEU A 79 6.81 7.67 8.99
CA LEU A 79 7.17 7.08 10.28
C LEU A 79 8.20 5.96 10.16
N ALA A 80 8.38 5.42 8.97
CA ALA A 80 9.16 4.23 8.70
C ALA A 80 10.67 4.56 8.67
N GLU A 81 11.47 3.80 9.39
CA GLU A 81 12.92 3.95 9.32
C GLU A 81 13.44 3.62 7.92
N GLY A 82 14.29 4.50 7.39
CA GLY A 82 14.97 4.34 6.11
C GLY A 82 14.13 4.65 4.87
N LEU A 83 12.91 5.21 5.03
CA LEU A 83 12.07 5.64 3.92
C LEU A 83 11.78 7.14 3.99
N GLU A 84 11.71 7.79 2.84
CA GLU A 84 11.33 9.19 2.73
C GLU A 84 10.12 9.35 1.80
N GLN A 85 9.17 10.22 2.19
CA GLN A 85 7.94 10.43 1.41
C GLN A 85 8.21 10.92 -0.01
N ILE A 86 9.26 11.73 -0.19
CA ILE A 86 9.62 12.33 -1.47
C ILE A 86 9.98 11.27 -2.53
N ASP A 87 10.44 10.11 -2.07
CA ASP A 87 10.82 8.97 -2.92
C ASP A 87 9.62 8.23 -3.50
N PHE A 88 8.43 8.60 -3.09
CA PHE A 88 7.22 7.92 -3.53
C PHE A 88 6.35 8.81 -4.41
N LYS A 89 5.81 8.20 -5.46
CA LYS A 89 4.81 8.81 -6.35
C LYS A 89 3.57 7.93 -6.33
N CYS A 90 2.42 8.52 -6.61
CA CYS A 90 1.19 7.75 -6.75
C CYS A 90 0.48 8.06 -8.07
N ARG A 91 -0.21 7.06 -8.60
CA ARG A 91 -1.24 7.17 -9.64
C ARG A 91 -2.52 6.57 -9.09
N PHE A 92 -3.64 7.11 -9.47
CA PHE A 92 -4.93 6.60 -9.03
C PHE A 92 -6.00 6.84 -10.10
N VAL A 93 -7.06 6.05 -10.01
CA VAL A 93 -8.26 6.19 -10.82
C VAL A 93 -9.45 6.25 -9.87
N ILE A 94 -10.27 7.28 -10.04
CA ILE A 94 -11.53 7.45 -9.32
C ILE A 94 -12.62 6.73 -10.12
N PHE A 95 -13.44 5.96 -9.43
CA PHE A 95 -14.63 5.35 -9.98
C PHE A 95 -15.85 6.06 -9.42
N GLU A 96 -16.74 6.45 -10.32
CA GLU A 96 -18.01 7.09 -10.00
C GLU A 96 -19.14 6.06 -10.13
N ASP A 97 -20.14 6.17 -9.27
CA ASP A 97 -21.39 5.40 -9.29
C ASP A 97 -21.20 3.87 -9.48
N ALA A 98 -21.83 3.31 -10.50
CA ALA A 98 -21.82 1.86 -10.79
C ALA A 98 -20.41 1.25 -11.01
N GLY A 99 -19.37 2.06 -11.12
CA GLY A 99 -17.99 1.60 -11.26
C GLY A 99 -17.37 1.09 -9.96
N SER A 100 -17.95 1.42 -8.80
CA SER A 100 -17.44 1.02 -7.49
C SER A 100 -17.45 -0.51 -7.30
N ASP A 101 -18.39 -1.24 -7.90
CA ASP A 101 -18.42 -2.70 -7.90
C ASP A 101 -17.18 -3.35 -8.52
N MET A 102 -16.55 -2.66 -9.47
CA MET A 102 -15.37 -3.16 -10.18
C MET A 102 -14.05 -2.92 -9.44
N ILE A 103 -14.02 -2.04 -8.44
CA ILE A 103 -12.80 -1.62 -7.74
C ILE A 103 -11.98 -2.82 -7.25
N SER A 104 -12.64 -3.78 -6.61
CA SER A 104 -11.96 -4.97 -6.06
C SER A 104 -11.38 -5.88 -7.16
N THR A 105 -12.11 -6.04 -8.26
CA THR A 105 -11.67 -6.83 -9.41
C THR A 105 -10.49 -6.18 -10.11
N ILE A 106 -10.53 -4.87 -10.29
CA ILE A 106 -9.46 -4.09 -10.93
C ILE A 106 -8.21 -4.11 -10.05
N GLU A 107 -8.32 -3.89 -8.74
CA GLU A 107 -7.17 -4.02 -7.82
C GLU A 107 -6.52 -5.40 -7.94
N ALA A 108 -7.31 -6.49 -7.84
CA ALA A 108 -6.79 -7.84 -7.94
C ALA A 108 -6.10 -8.11 -9.29
N THR A 109 -6.66 -7.59 -10.37
CA THR A 109 -6.07 -7.68 -11.71
C THR A 109 -4.75 -6.94 -11.81
N LEU A 110 -4.68 -5.71 -11.29
CA LEU A 110 -3.44 -4.92 -11.25
C LEU A 110 -2.36 -5.59 -10.42
N ILE A 111 -2.70 -6.17 -9.26
CA ILE A 111 -1.76 -6.93 -8.43
C ILE A 111 -1.25 -8.16 -9.21
N LYS A 112 -2.14 -8.91 -9.86
CA LYS A 112 -1.77 -10.10 -10.63
C LYS A 112 -0.85 -9.77 -11.81
N LEU A 113 -1.12 -8.70 -12.53
CA LEU A 113 -0.35 -8.29 -13.70
C LEU A 113 1.02 -7.68 -13.34
N ASN A 114 1.05 -6.82 -12.34
CA ASN A 114 2.26 -6.08 -11.99
C ASN A 114 3.11 -6.75 -10.90
N ARG A 115 2.54 -7.69 -10.14
CA ARG A 115 3.20 -8.39 -9.03
C ARG A 115 3.97 -7.44 -8.09
N PRO A 116 3.34 -6.38 -7.52
CA PRO A 116 4.06 -5.38 -6.74
C PRO A 116 4.71 -6.01 -5.50
N LEU A 117 5.93 -5.59 -5.16
CA LEU A 117 6.73 -6.17 -4.07
C LEU A 117 5.97 -6.19 -2.73
N TRP A 118 5.33 -5.06 -2.38
CA TRP A 118 4.62 -4.90 -1.11
C TRP A 118 3.21 -5.52 -1.08
N ASN A 119 2.80 -6.15 -2.19
CA ASN A 119 1.60 -7.00 -2.23
C ASN A 119 1.94 -8.49 -2.25
N ILE A 120 3.14 -8.88 -2.77
CA ILE A 120 3.45 -10.27 -3.09
C ILE A 120 4.52 -10.85 -2.14
N ALA A 121 5.59 -10.11 -1.88
CA ALA A 121 6.78 -10.63 -1.18
C ALA A 121 7.04 -10.00 0.19
N VAL A 122 6.49 -8.82 0.44
CA VAL A 122 6.59 -8.10 1.72
C VAL A 122 5.20 -7.68 2.14
N ASP A 123 4.60 -8.39 3.06
CA ASP A 123 3.24 -8.09 3.50
C ASP A 123 3.18 -6.94 4.51
N GLY A 124 1.98 -6.42 4.72
CA GLY A 124 1.65 -5.59 5.86
C GLY A 124 1.74 -4.08 5.66
N PHE A 125 2.23 -3.56 4.53
CA PHE A 125 2.23 -2.10 4.28
C PHE A 125 0.82 -1.50 4.43
N GLY A 126 -0.19 -2.17 3.88
CA GLY A 126 -1.59 -1.73 3.94
C GLY A 126 -2.29 -1.97 5.27
N ASN A 127 -1.63 -2.52 6.28
CA ASN A 127 -2.26 -2.84 7.55
C ASN A 127 -2.56 -1.60 8.39
N HIS A 128 -3.64 -1.69 9.17
CA HIS A 128 -4.01 -0.76 10.23
C HIS A 128 -3.74 -1.37 11.61
N ASP A 129 -3.83 -0.55 12.66
CA ASP A 129 -3.82 -1.03 14.04
C ASP A 129 -4.89 -2.14 14.20
N PRO A 130 -4.48 -3.37 14.54
CA PRO A 130 -5.40 -4.49 14.68
C PRO A 130 -6.32 -4.36 15.92
N GLY A 131 -6.02 -3.43 16.82
CA GLY A 131 -6.66 -3.26 18.09
C GLY A 131 -6.18 -4.23 19.17
N SER A 132 -6.46 -3.89 20.43
CA SER A 132 -5.94 -4.59 21.62
C SER A 132 -6.24 -6.09 21.65
N GLY A 133 -7.38 -6.52 21.09
CA GLY A 133 -7.76 -7.93 21.02
C GLY A 133 -6.92 -8.78 20.06
N ARG A 134 -6.04 -8.18 19.26
CA ARG A 134 -5.23 -8.88 18.24
C ARG A 134 -3.72 -8.58 18.33
N TYR A 135 -3.23 -7.99 19.40
CA TYR A 135 -1.79 -7.72 19.57
C TYR A 135 -0.95 -8.98 19.83
N GLN A 136 -1.55 -10.15 20.04
CA GLN A 136 -0.81 -11.43 20.06
C GLN A 136 -0.30 -11.86 18.68
N GLN A 137 -0.73 -11.21 17.59
CA GLN A 137 -0.16 -11.46 16.25
C GLN A 137 1.27 -10.95 16.13
N ALA A 138 2.01 -11.50 15.17
CA ALA A 138 3.35 -11.02 14.83
C ALA A 138 3.29 -9.64 14.13
N LYS A 139 4.40 -8.90 14.19
CA LYS A 139 4.63 -7.78 13.28
C LYS A 139 4.61 -8.27 11.85
N SER A 140 4.09 -7.47 10.93
CA SER A 140 4.18 -7.77 9.52
C SER A 140 5.62 -7.65 9.00
N ASP A 141 5.91 -8.28 7.87
CA ASP A 141 7.24 -8.20 7.24
C ASP A 141 7.65 -6.76 6.94
N TRP A 142 6.69 -5.92 6.52
CA TRP A 142 6.93 -4.50 6.29
C TRP A 142 7.35 -3.76 7.58
N ASP A 143 6.70 -4.04 8.72
CA ASP A 143 7.04 -3.44 10.02
C ASP A 143 8.35 -3.97 10.61
N VAL A 144 8.80 -5.14 10.18
CA VAL A 144 10.12 -5.68 10.52
C VAL A 144 11.22 -4.94 9.76
N LEU A 145 11.00 -4.69 8.46
CA LEU A 145 11.96 -3.97 7.61
C LEU A 145 12.03 -2.47 7.94
N HIS A 146 10.87 -1.87 8.21
CA HIS A 146 10.68 -0.44 8.39
C HIS A 146 9.96 -0.13 9.70
N PRO A 147 10.64 -0.27 10.86
CA PRO A 147 10.06 0.09 12.15
C PRO A 147 9.63 1.56 12.17
N GLY A 148 8.56 1.87 12.93
CA GLY A 148 8.10 3.26 13.11
C GLY A 148 6.61 3.39 13.44
N ARG A 149 5.76 2.49 12.95
CA ARG A 149 4.33 2.51 13.30
C ARG A 149 4.13 2.11 14.76
N ALA A 150 3.63 3.04 15.59
CA ALA A 150 3.53 2.85 17.03
C ALA A 150 2.73 1.61 17.46
N TRP A 151 1.69 1.25 16.71
CA TRP A 151 0.90 0.05 17.01
C TRP A 151 1.65 -1.26 16.74
N ALA A 152 2.58 -1.27 15.77
CA ALA A 152 3.35 -2.47 15.46
C ALA A 152 4.24 -2.92 16.62
N TYR A 153 4.69 -1.99 17.47
CA TYR A 153 5.44 -2.31 18.70
C TYR A 153 4.59 -3.03 19.76
N LYS A 154 3.27 -2.96 19.66
CA LYS A 154 2.35 -3.68 20.56
C LYS A 154 2.14 -5.12 20.15
N CYS A 155 2.46 -5.47 18.89
CA CYS A 155 2.38 -6.84 18.40
C CYS A 155 3.51 -7.68 19.02
N ASN A 156 3.16 -8.76 19.71
CA ASN A 156 4.09 -9.56 20.51
C ASN A 156 4.23 -11.02 20.05
N GLY A 157 3.61 -11.38 18.92
CA GLY A 157 3.87 -12.66 18.25
C GLY A 157 5.29 -12.70 17.65
N LEU A 158 5.78 -13.89 17.35
CA LEU A 158 7.11 -14.08 16.75
C LEU A 158 7.12 -13.56 15.30
N PRO A 159 7.89 -12.50 15.00
CA PRO A 159 7.97 -11.97 13.64
C PRO A 159 8.88 -12.82 12.74
N SER A 160 8.78 -12.60 11.43
CA SER A 160 9.73 -13.15 10.46
C SER A 160 11.15 -12.63 10.72
N GLU A 161 12.14 -13.45 10.46
CA GLU A 161 13.55 -13.05 10.46
C GLU A 161 13.81 -12.06 9.30
N LYS A 162 14.45 -10.93 9.59
CA LYS A 162 14.76 -9.90 8.58
C LYS A 162 15.48 -10.49 7.35
N SER A 163 16.45 -11.39 7.58
CA SER A 163 17.18 -12.06 6.52
C SER A 163 16.30 -12.97 5.63
N ALA A 164 15.21 -13.51 6.18
CA ALA A 164 14.26 -14.30 5.39
C ALA A 164 13.43 -13.39 4.49
N ILE A 165 13.00 -12.23 5.00
CA ILE A 165 12.26 -11.23 4.21
C ILE A 165 13.16 -10.70 3.07
N GLU A 166 14.43 -10.39 3.35
CA GLU A 166 15.39 -9.93 2.35
C GLU A 166 15.62 -10.97 1.24
N ARG A 167 15.66 -12.28 1.59
CA ARG A 167 15.71 -13.35 0.58
C ARG A 167 14.44 -13.39 -0.28
N ASN A 168 13.26 -13.20 0.31
CA ASN A 168 12.00 -13.14 -0.44
C ASN A 168 12.00 -11.98 -1.45
N ILE A 169 12.56 -10.83 -1.06
CA ILE A 169 12.73 -9.68 -1.95
C ILE A 169 13.65 -10.03 -3.12
N SER A 170 14.80 -10.69 -2.87
CA SER A 170 15.73 -11.12 -3.91
C SER A 170 15.05 -12.07 -4.90
N HIS A 171 14.38 -13.11 -4.39
CA HIS A 171 13.63 -14.05 -5.24
C HIS A 171 12.52 -13.37 -6.05
N HIS A 172 11.85 -12.37 -5.47
CA HIS A 172 10.85 -11.61 -6.19
C HIS A 172 11.47 -10.88 -7.39
N PHE A 173 12.62 -10.23 -7.20
CA PHE A 173 13.34 -9.56 -8.29
C PHE A 173 13.83 -10.51 -9.38
N ASP A 174 14.27 -11.71 -9.02
CA ASP A 174 14.65 -12.74 -9.98
C ASP A 174 13.47 -13.18 -10.85
N SER A 175 12.25 -13.15 -10.29
CA SER A 175 11.02 -13.50 -11.00
C SER A 175 10.47 -12.41 -11.91
N LEU A 176 10.96 -11.17 -11.80
CA LEU A 176 10.57 -10.06 -12.68
C LEU A 176 11.40 -10.02 -13.98
N GLY A 177 12.44 -10.86 -14.07
CA GLY A 177 13.23 -11.27 -15.21
C GLY A 177 13.97 -10.20 -15.91
#